data_80ddb27af542aa570ef5122f235f16f2
#
_entry.id   80ddb27af542aa570ef5122f235f16f2
#
_cell.length_a   1.000
_cell.length_b   1.000
_cell.length_c   1.000
_cell.angle_alpha   90.00
_cell.angle_beta   90.00
_cell.angle_gamma   90.00
#
_symmetry.space_group_name_H-M   'P 1'
#
loop_
_entity.id
_entity.type
_entity.pdbx_description
1 polymer ?
#
loop_
_entity_poly.entity_id
_entity_poly.type
_entity_poly.pdbx_seq_one_letter_code
_entity_poly.pdbx_strand_id
1 'polypeptide(L)'
;MDFNFEKPSHILALLILLISFFLIFILPIITFIMALDTNQLLDTIDIPEIVAIQSQLLVIAIFIFVPFIWYYFVNKSSFKEMLSRIKLTSENIDKAFLWGVFSAAIIFFVIFIIEIAFIRVGYNPQDLSNFPELQKLFSWPTLFFLVAIQPIGEEIYFRGFLFDKIENFAGGPFAAVITAVLFGIAHLSYGKEIPVIMIILMGVVLGYIVYKTRNLYSSLIAHIVFNMTSFTLAYLGMELLKETALIL
;
A
#
# COMPACT_ATOMS: atom_id res chain seq x y z
N MET A 1 2.13 -24.37 -12.98
CA MET A 1 1.54 -23.13 -13.52
C MET A 1 0.71 -23.52 -14.73
N ASP A 2 -0.60 -23.34 -14.66
CA ASP A 2 -1.47 -23.89 -15.71
C ASP A 2 -1.71 -22.86 -16.83
N PHE A 3 -0.76 -21.93 -17.04
CA PHE A 3 -0.86 -20.93 -18.07
C PHE A 3 -0.61 -21.56 -19.45
N ASN A 4 -1.50 -21.27 -20.41
CA ASN A 4 -1.42 -21.76 -21.76
C ASN A 4 -1.70 -20.62 -22.75
N PHE A 5 -0.75 -20.34 -23.65
CA PHE A 5 -0.87 -19.30 -24.68
C PHE A 5 -1.92 -19.61 -25.76
N GLU A 6 -2.36 -20.85 -25.89
CA GLU A 6 -3.42 -21.21 -26.85
C GLU A 6 -4.82 -20.83 -26.38
N LYS A 7 -4.97 -20.46 -25.07
CA LYS A 7 -6.27 -20.08 -24.49
C LYS A 7 -6.45 -18.56 -24.48
N PRO A 8 -7.42 -18.01 -25.25
CA PRO A 8 -7.67 -16.55 -25.28
C PRO A 8 -7.93 -15.94 -23.90
N SER A 9 -8.60 -16.66 -23.00
CA SER A 9 -8.85 -16.19 -21.62
C SER A 9 -7.57 -16.04 -20.80
N HIS A 10 -6.56 -16.88 -21.01
CA HIS A 10 -5.27 -16.77 -20.35
C HIS A 10 -4.47 -15.59 -20.90
N ILE A 11 -4.54 -15.36 -22.23
CA ILE A 11 -3.91 -14.19 -22.86
C ILE A 11 -4.55 -12.91 -22.32
N LEU A 12 -5.88 -12.85 -22.24
CA LEU A 12 -6.60 -11.69 -21.69
C LEU A 12 -6.18 -11.42 -20.24
N ALA A 13 -6.14 -12.45 -19.39
CA ALA A 13 -5.70 -12.32 -18.00
C ALA A 13 -4.25 -11.82 -17.90
N LEU A 14 -3.36 -12.29 -18.77
CA LEU A 14 -1.98 -11.82 -18.85
C LEU A 14 -1.90 -10.34 -19.28
N LEU A 15 -2.65 -9.94 -20.29
CA LEU A 15 -2.69 -8.53 -20.72
C LEU A 15 -3.17 -7.60 -19.60
N ILE A 16 -4.24 -7.99 -18.91
CA ILE A 16 -4.75 -7.23 -17.76
C ILE A 16 -3.68 -7.14 -16.66
N LEU A 17 -2.98 -8.23 -16.35
CA LEU A 17 -1.89 -8.25 -15.39
C LEU A 17 -0.74 -7.33 -15.82
N LEU A 18 -0.31 -7.38 -17.09
CA LEU A 18 0.77 -6.53 -17.61
C LEU A 18 0.40 -5.05 -17.57
N ILE A 19 -0.84 -4.70 -17.94
CA ILE A 19 -1.34 -3.33 -17.82
C ILE A 19 -1.33 -2.89 -16.36
N SER A 20 -1.79 -3.73 -15.44
CA SER A 20 -1.75 -3.39 -14.01
C SER A 20 -0.32 -3.20 -13.51
N PHE A 21 0.63 -4.03 -13.93
CA PHE A 21 2.06 -3.86 -13.61
C PHE A 21 2.62 -2.55 -14.14
N PHE A 22 2.28 -2.19 -15.36
CA PHE A 22 2.69 -0.90 -15.91
C PHE A 22 2.15 0.27 -15.08
N LEU A 23 0.85 0.27 -14.76
CA LEU A 23 0.20 1.35 -14.02
C LEU A 23 0.70 1.45 -12.57
N ILE A 24 0.96 0.30 -11.91
CA ILE A 24 1.30 0.24 -10.49
C ILE A 24 2.80 0.43 -10.24
N PHE A 25 3.66 -0.03 -11.14
CA PHE A 25 5.11 -0.02 -10.90
C PHE A 25 5.88 0.84 -11.88
N ILE A 26 5.61 0.73 -13.18
CA ILE A 26 6.40 1.45 -14.19
C ILE A 26 6.02 2.93 -14.22
N LEU A 27 4.74 3.25 -14.20
CA LEU A 27 4.28 4.63 -14.22
C LEU A 27 4.76 5.44 -12.99
N PRO A 28 4.70 4.94 -11.74
CA PRO A 28 5.30 5.63 -10.59
C PRO A 28 6.81 5.86 -10.71
N ILE A 29 7.57 4.91 -11.27
CA ILE A 29 9.00 5.10 -11.54
C ILE A 29 9.21 6.24 -12.55
N ILE A 30 8.46 6.24 -13.64
CA ILE A 30 8.56 7.29 -14.68
C ILE A 30 8.23 8.65 -14.08
N THR A 31 7.12 8.77 -13.36
CA THR A 31 6.70 10.03 -12.73
C THR A 31 7.72 10.51 -11.70
N PHE A 32 8.32 9.61 -10.92
CA PHE A 32 9.36 9.94 -9.96
C PHE A 32 10.62 10.48 -10.67
N ILE A 33 11.10 9.80 -11.72
CA ILE A 33 12.28 10.26 -12.50
C ILE A 33 12.00 11.63 -13.13
N MET A 34 10.80 11.83 -13.69
CA MET A 34 10.43 13.12 -14.26
C MET A 34 10.36 14.23 -13.20
N ALA A 35 9.92 13.92 -11.98
CA ALA A 35 9.88 14.86 -10.87
C ALA A 35 11.30 15.28 -10.40
N LEU A 36 12.28 14.39 -10.48
CA LEU A 36 13.69 14.72 -10.16
C LEU A 36 14.30 15.71 -11.16
N ASP A 37 13.90 15.65 -12.43
CA ASP A 37 14.44 16.47 -13.51
C ASP A 37 13.75 17.85 -13.60
N THR A 38 12.50 17.92 -13.16
CA THR A 38 11.66 19.12 -13.26
C THR A 38 11.17 19.55 -11.88
N ASN A 39 11.97 20.29 -11.14
CA ASN A 39 11.64 20.84 -9.81
C ASN A 39 10.28 21.61 -9.70
N GLN A 40 9.41 21.61 -10.69
CA GLN A 40 8.24 22.48 -10.75
C GLN A 40 6.95 21.90 -11.40
N LEU A 41 6.95 20.73 -12.03
CA LEU A 41 5.82 20.33 -12.89
C LEU A 41 4.56 19.86 -12.13
N LEU A 42 4.68 19.34 -10.91
CA LEU A 42 3.53 18.83 -10.14
C LEU A 42 2.81 19.91 -9.33
N ASP A 43 3.48 21.00 -8.97
CA ASP A 43 2.87 22.10 -8.19
C ASP A 43 1.95 23.01 -9.02
N THR A 44 1.91 22.85 -10.35
CA THR A 44 1.14 23.73 -11.26
C THR A 44 -0.17 23.14 -11.75
N ILE A 45 -0.45 21.85 -11.50
CA ILE A 45 -1.68 21.20 -11.98
C ILE A 45 -2.69 21.17 -10.84
N ASP A 46 -3.72 22.01 -10.91
CA ASP A 46 -4.87 21.95 -10.02
C ASP A 46 -5.77 20.77 -10.43
N ILE A 47 -5.66 19.64 -9.69
CA ILE A 47 -6.48 18.46 -9.94
C ILE A 47 -7.72 18.55 -9.03
N PRO A 48 -8.94 18.58 -9.59
CA PRO A 48 -10.16 18.55 -8.79
C PRO A 48 -10.19 17.29 -7.88
N GLU A 49 -10.58 17.46 -6.61
CA GLU A 49 -10.63 16.37 -5.63
C GLU A 49 -11.40 15.15 -6.14
N ILE A 50 -12.50 15.37 -6.88
CA ILE A 50 -13.29 14.27 -7.45
C ILE A 50 -12.50 13.42 -8.43
N VAL A 51 -11.61 14.02 -9.23
CA VAL A 51 -10.76 13.28 -10.18
C VAL A 51 -9.71 12.49 -9.43
N ALA A 52 -9.14 13.07 -8.37
CA ALA A 52 -8.21 12.37 -7.48
C ALA A 52 -8.89 11.17 -6.77
N ILE A 53 -10.11 11.33 -6.26
CA ILE A 53 -10.91 10.24 -5.68
C ILE A 53 -11.15 9.13 -6.72
N GLN A 54 -11.58 9.49 -7.93
CA GLN A 54 -11.84 8.51 -8.99
C GLN A 54 -10.58 7.71 -9.34
N SER A 55 -9.42 8.36 -9.39
CA SER A 55 -8.15 7.67 -9.64
C SER A 55 -7.79 6.69 -8.53
N GLN A 56 -7.99 7.05 -7.26
CA GLN A 56 -7.74 6.15 -6.13
C GLN A 56 -8.71 4.95 -6.12
N LEU A 57 -9.99 5.18 -6.40
CA LEU A 57 -10.96 4.10 -6.51
C LEU A 57 -10.64 3.15 -7.66
N LEU A 58 -10.15 3.67 -8.78
CA LEU A 58 -9.67 2.84 -9.90
C LEU A 58 -8.48 1.97 -9.48
N VAL A 59 -7.51 2.52 -8.77
CA VAL A 59 -6.35 1.76 -8.26
C VAL A 59 -6.80 0.67 -7.29
N ILE A 60 -7.71 0.97 -6.36
CA ILE A 60 -8.30 -0.02 -5.45
C ILE A 60 -9.00 -1.13 -6.25
N ALA A 61 -9.77 -0.78 -7.27
CA ALA A 61 -10.43 -1.75 -8.13
C ALA A 61 -9.42 -2.65 -8.86
N ILE A 62 -8.33 -2.11 -9.38
CA ILE A 62 -7.24 -2.88 -9.99
C ILE A 62 -6.65 -3.87 -8.98
N PHE A 63 -6.34 -3.40 -7.76
CA PHE A 63 -5.77 -4.24 -6.71
C PHE A 63 -6.69 -5.41 -6.31
N ILE A 64 -8.01 -5.22 -6.36
CA ILE A 64 -8.96 -6.27 -6.02
C ILE A 64 -9.22 -7.18 -7.23
N PHE A 65 -9.58 -6.62 -8.38
CA PHE A 65 -10.09 -7.42 -9.50
C PHE A 65 -9.00 -8.18 -10.26
N VAL A 66 -7.79 -7.64 -10.41
CA VAL A 66 -6.71 -8.32 -11.15
C VAL A 66 -6.36 -9.68 -10.55
N PRO A 67 -6.16 -9.84 -9.22
CA PRO A 67 -5.98 -11.16 -8.59
C PRO A 67 -7.11 -12.14 -8.88
N PHE A 68 -8.37 -11.70 -8.75
CA PHE A 68 -9.54 -12.56 -8.97
C PHE A 68 -9.69 -12.96 -10.43
N ILE A 69 -9.45 -12.03 -11.38
CA ILE A 69 -9.43 -12.31 -12.82
C ILE A 69 -8.37 -13.39 -13.14
N TRP A 70 -7.15 -13.24 -12.60
CA TRP A 70 -6.10 -14.24 -12.80
C TRP A 70 -6.49 -15.62 -12.25
N TYR A 71 -6.95 -15.69 -11.03
CA TYR A 71 -7.33 -16.96 -10.40
C TYR A 71 -8.52 -17.60 -11.12
N TYR A 72 -9.47 -16.82 -11.61
CA TYR A 72 -10.62 -17.32 -12.36
C TYR A 72 -10.24 -17.88 -13.73
N PHE A 73 -9.55 -17.10 -14.55
CA PHE A 73 -9.27 -17.49 -15.92
C PHE A 73 -8.10 -18.46 -16.04
N VAL A 74 -7.01 -18.25 -15.31
CA VAL A 74 -5.78 -19.05 -15.43
C VAL A 74 -5.81 -20.29 -14.55
N ASN A 75 -6.20 -20.12 -13.28
CA ASN A 75 -6.18 -21.24 -12.33
C ASN A 75 -7.52 -21.98 -12.25
N LYS A 76 -8.59 -21.46 -12.86
CA LYS A 76 -9.96 -22.01 -12.80
C LYS A 76 -10.46 -22.23 -11.36
N SER A 77 -10.04 -21.38 -10.46
CA SER A 77 -10.37 -21.46 -9.05
C SER A 77 -11.80 -21.01 -8.79
N SER A 78 -12.51 -21.75 -7.95
CA SER A 78 -13.78 -21.28 -7.36
C SER A 78 -13.53 -20.07 -6.46
N PHE A 79 -14.56 -19.29 -6.16
CA PHE A 79 -14.44 -18.11 -5.28
C PHE A 79 -13.85 -18.47 -3.91
N LYS A 80 -14.28 -19.60 -3.32
CA LYS A 80 -13.75 -20.10 -2.04
C LYS A 80 -12.25 -20.43 -2.12
N GLU A 81 -11.82 -21.03 -3.21
CA GLU A 81 -10.40 -21.32 -3.45
C GLU A 81 -9.59 -20.04 -3.65
N MET A 82 -10.15 -19.02 -4.32
CA MET A 82 -9.50 -17.72 -4.48
C MET A 82 -9.24 -17.06 -3.11
N LEU A 83 -10.27 -17.04 -2.24
CA LEU A 83 -10.12 -16.52 -0.88
C LEU A 83 -9.07 -17.29 -0.07
N SER A 84 -9.04 -18.62 -0.19
CA SER A 84 -8.02 -19.45 0.46
C SER A 84 -6.60 -19.15 -0.06
N ARG A 85 -6.44 -18.95 -1.38
CA ARG A 85 -5.14 -18.62 -1.99
C ARG A 85 -4.57 -17.29 -1.50
N ILE A 86 -5.42 -16.27 -1.37
CA ILE A 86 -5.02 -14.98 -0.80
C ILE A 86 -4.97 -15.01 0.73
N LYS A 87 -5.13 -16.18 1.35
CA LYS A 87 -5.10 -16.37 2.81
C LYS A 87 -6.19 -15.58 3.57
N LEU A 88 -7.29 -15.25 2.91
CA LEU A 88 -8.44 -14.59 3.53
C LEU A 88 -9.33 -15.67 4.16
N THR A 89 -9.06 -16.00 5.42
CA THR A 89 -9.73 -17.07 6.15
C THR A 89 -10.18 -16.60 7.53
N SER A 90 -11.32 -17.13 8.00
CA SER A 90 -11.79 -16.90 9.37
C SER A 90 -11.07 -17.75 10.43
N GLU A 91 -10.24 -18.71 10.00
CA GLU A 91 -9.47 -19.55 10.93
C GLU A 91 -8.49 -18.69 11.74
N ASN A 92 -8.49 -18.89 13.07
CA ASN A 92 -7.65 -18.15 14.01
C ASN A 92 -7.71 -16.60 13.83
N ILE A 93 -8.89 -16.08 13.51
CA ILE A 93 -9.08 -14.63 13.28
C ILE A 93 -8.77 -13.81 14.54
N ASP A 94 -9.02 -14.35 15.73
CA ASP A 94 -8.64 -13.78 17.02
C ASP A 94 -7.13 -13.57 17.14
N LYS A 95 -6.35 -14.58 16.77
CA LYS A 95 -4.89 -14.49 16.73
C LYS A 95 -4.41 -13.53 15.64
N ALA A 96 -5.04 -13.58 14.46
CA ALA A 96 -4.73 -12.65 13.38
C ALA A 96 -4.98 -11.20 13.81
N PHE A 97 -6.06 -10.94 14.54
CA PHE A 97 -6.36 -9.63 15.10
C PHE A 97 -5.28 -9.16 16.08
N LEU A 98 -4.92 -9.99 17.06
CA LEU A 98 -3.88 -9.66 18.05
C LEU A 98 -2.53 -9.41 17.39
N TRP A 99 -2.10 -10.28 16.46
CA TRP A 99 -0.88 -10.07 15.69
C TRP A 99 -0.94 -8.80 14.84
N GLY A 100 -2.10 -8.48 14.27
CA GLY A 100 -2.32 -7.26 13.51
C GLY A 100 -2.10 -6.00 14.35
N VAL A 101 -2.78 -5.89 15.48
CA VAL A 101 -2.64 -4.74 16.40
C VAL A 101 -1.21 -4.63 16.94
N PHE A 102 -0.60 -5.75 17.35
CA PHE A 102 0.78 -5.77 17.85
C PHE A 102 1.77 -5.32 16.77
N SER A 103 1.60 -5.78 15.53
CA SER A 103 2.45 -5.38 14.42
C SER A 103 2.27 -3.90 14.04
N ALA A 104 1.04 -3.36 14.12
CA ALA A 104 0.82 -1.93 13.95
C ALA A 104 1.61 -1.10 14.96
N ALA A 105 1.61 -1.51 16.23
CA ALA A 105 2.39 -0.85 17.28
C ALA A 105 3.91 -0.92 17.00
N ILE A 106 4.41 -2.08 16.54
CA ILE A 106 5.82 -2.22 16.14
C ILE A 106 6.15 -1.30 14.98
N ILE A 107 5.35 -1.30 13.91
CA ILE A 107 5.55 -0.45 12.72
C ILE A 107 5.59 1.02 13.16
N PHE A 108 4.61 1.44 13.96
CA PHE A 108 4.53 2.81 14.45
C PHE A 108 5.78 3.21 15.25
N PHE A 109 6.19 2.37 16.19
CA PHE A 109 7.37 2.62 17.01
C PHE A 109 8.67 2.68 16.18
N VAL A 110 8.86 1.76 15.25
CA VAL A 110 10.06 1.71 14.39
C VAL A 110 10.11 2.96 13.50
N ILE A 111 9.01 3.31 12.83
CA ILE A 111 8.94 4.51 11.97
C ILE A 111 9.19 5.76 12.80
N PHE A 112 8.56 5.90 13.96
CA PHE A 112 8.75 7.04 14.85
C PHE A 112 10.21 7.23 15.29
N ILE A 113 10.91 6.14 15.63
CA ILE A 113 12.36 6.21 15.97
C ILE A 113 13.18 6.66 14.77
N ILE A 114 12.87 6.15 13.58
CA ILE A 114 13.56 6.51 12.34
C ILE A 114 13.33 8.00 12.02
N GLU A 115 12.10 8.48 12.12
CA GLU A 115 11.77 9.90 11.92
C GLU A 115 12.53 10.82 12.88
N ILE A 116 12.57 10.47 14.18
CA ILE A 116 13.37 11.21 15.17
C ILE A 116 14.86 11.24 14.75
N ALA A 117 15.41 10.11 14.29
CA ALA A 117 16.79 10.05 13.87
C ALA A 117 17.06 10.97 12.66
N PHE A 118 16.18 10.99 11.66
CA PHE A 118 16.28 11.88 10.51
C PHE A 118 16.17 13.36 10.91
N ILE A 119 15.24 13.71 11.79
CA ILE A 119 15.10 15.08 12.30
C ILE A 119 16.38 15.52 13.05
N ARG A 120 16.97 14.62 13.84
CA ARG A 120 18.22 14.89 14.59
C ARG A 120 19.41 15.16 13.68
N VAL A 121 19.46 14.59 12.48
CA VAL A 121 20.52 14.86 11.49
C VAL A 121 20.16 15.97 10.51
N GLY A 122 19.06 16.71 10.75
CA GLY A 122 18.75 17.95 10.04
C GLY A 122 17.72 17.84 8.93
N TYR A 123 17.02 16.71 8.78
CA TYR A 123 15.90 16.61 7.81
C TYR A 123 14.69 17.39 8.28
N ASN A 124 13.97 18.01 7.34
CA ASN A 124 12.72 18.66 7.65
C ASN A 124 11.62 17.60 7.90
N PRO A 125 10.83 17.70 9.00
CA PRO A 125 9.73 16.79 9.26
C PRO A 125 8.73 16.65 8.10
N GLN A 126 8.52 17.71 7.31
CA GLN A 126 7.64 17.68 6.14
C GLN A 126 8.13 16.75 5.02
N ASP A 127 9.45 16.50 4.95
CA ASP A 127 10.03 15.61 3.93
C ASP A 127 9.96 14.13 4.33
N LEU A 128 9.63 13.86 5.60
CA LEU A 128 9.53 12.51 6.14
C LEU A 128 8.15 11.87 5.94
N SER A 129 7.15 12.63 5.46
CA SER A 129 5.79 12.17 5.28
C SER A 129 5.21 12.63 3.95
N ASN A 130 4.33 11.81 3.37
CA ASN A 130 3.54 12.17 2.18
C ASN A 130 2.26 12.93 2.54
N PHE A 131 2.04 13.17 3.82
CA PHE A 131 0.82 13.78 4.32
C PHE A 131 0.54 15.19 3.75
N PRO A 132 1.53 16.10 3.64
CA PRO A 132 1.30 17.42 3.06
C PRO A 132 0.82 17.37 1.60
N GLU A 133 1.34 16.43 0.80
CA GLU A 133 0.94 16.25 -0.61
C GLU A 133 -0.49 15.71 -0.72
N LEU A 134 -0.84 14.76 0.14
CA LEU A 134 -2.19 14.21 0.18
C LEU A 134 -3.23 15.25 0.61
N GLN A 135 -2.87 16.17 1.52
CA GLN A 135 -3.74 17.26 1.92
C GLN A 135 -4.01 18.30 0.82
N LYS A 136 -3.08 18.46 -0.12
CA LYS A 136 -3.31 19.33 -1.30
C LYS A 136 -4.39 18.75 -2.23
N LEU A 137 -4.53 17.40 -2.26
CA LEU A 137 -5.43 16.69 -3.17
C LEU A 137 -6.78 16.34 -2.55
N PHE A 138 -6.83 16.13 -1.23
CA PHE A 138 -7.98 15.57 -0.55
C PHE A 138 -8.38 16.35 0.70
N SER A 139 -9.68 16.51 0.89
CA SER A 139 -10.25 16.97 2.16
C SER A 139 -10.05 15.94 3.29
N TRP A 140 -10.10 16.37 4.54
CA TRP A 140 -9.95 15.49 5.70
C TRP A 140 -10.92 14.29 5.70
N PRO A 141 -12.24 14.47 5.45
CA PRO A 141 -13.16 13.33 5.39
C PRO A 141 -12.77 12.33 4.32
N THR A 142 -12.34 12.80 3.13
CA THR A 142 -11.87 11.95 2.04
C THR A 142 -10.61 11.19 2.44
N LEU A 143 -9.64 11.85 3.08
CA LEU A 143 -8.42 11.20 3.55
C LEU A 143 -8.72 10.07 4.53
N PHE A 144 -9.55 10.32 5.56
CA PHE A 144 -9.94 9.28 6.52
C PHE A 144 -10.63 8.10 5.85
N PHE A 145 -11.49 8.37 4.88
CA PHE A 145 -12.13 7.31 4.09
C PHE A 145 -11.11 6.51 3.29
N LEU A 146 -10.22 7.17 2.54
CA LEU A 146 -9.23 6.51 1.70
C LEU A 146 -8.23 5.69 2.52
N VAL A 147 -7.70 6.22 3.63
CA VAL A 147 -6.73 5.48 4.47
C VAL A 147 -7.34 4.28 5.18
N ALA A 148 -8.67 4.21 5.29
CA ALA A 148 -9.38 3.05 5.81
C ALA A 148 -9.60 1.96 4.75
N ILE A 149 -9.93 2.34 3.50
CA ILE A 149 -10.34 1.38 2.47
C ILE A 149 -9.19 0.96 1.54
N GLN A 150 -8.24 1.84 1.24
CA GLN A 150 -7.12 1.56 0.33
C GLN A 150 -6.30 0.33 0.77
N PRO A 151 -5.99 0.13 2.06
CA PRO A 151 -5.29 -1.06 2.54
C PRO A 151 -5.96 -2.38 2.17
N ILE A 152 -7.30 -2.41 1.98
CA ILE A 152 -8.01 -3.63 1.60
C ILE A 152 -7.52 -4.11 0.23
N GLY A 153 -7.51 -3.23 -0.76
CA GLY A 153 -7.02 -3.54 -2.10
C GLY A 153 -5.52 -3.89 -2.09
N GLU A 154 -4.73 -3.08 -1.41
CA GLU A 154 -3.28 -3.26 -1.32
C GLU A 154 -2.90 -4.61 -0.70
N GLU A 155 -3.51 -4.99 0.43
CA GLU A 155 -3.19 -6.28 1.06
C GLU A 155 -3.65 -7.46 0.19
N ILE A 156 -4.81 -7.38 -0.49
CA ILE A 156 -5.25 -8.40 -1.44
C ILE A 156 -4.23 -8.57 -2.57
N TYR A 157 -3.72 -7.48 -3.14
CA TYR A 157 -2.79 -7.51 -4.26
C TYR A 157 -1.39 -7.95 -3.84
N PHE A 158 -0.80 -7.26 -2.85
CA PHE A 158 0.60 -7.48 -2.45
C PHE A 158 0.77 -8.72 -1.56
N ARG A 159 -0.04 -8.89 -0.51
CA ARG A 159 0.11 -9.98 0.49
C ARG A 159 -0.75 -11.18 0.18
N GLY A 160 -1.83 -10.97 -0.54
CA GLY A 160 -2.64 -12.07 -1.08
C GLY A 160 -2.03 -12.64 -2.35
N PHE A 161 -2.08 -11.87 -3.45
CA PHE A 161 -1.79 -12.37 -4.79
C PHE A 161 -0.30 -12.46 -5.11
N LEU A 162 0.44 -11.35 -5.06
CA LEU A 162 1.87 -11.36 -5.41
C LEU A 162 2.66 -12.25 -4.45
N PHE A 163 2.35 -12.16 -3.17
CA PHE A 163 2.97 -13.03 -2.16
C PHE A 163 2.75 -14.51 -2.47
N ASP A 164 1.51 -14.95 -2.79
CA ASP A 164 1.21 -16.33 -3.18
C ASP A 164 2.08 -16.78 -4.36
N LYS A 165 2.22 -15.94 -5.39
CA LYS A 165 3.03 -16.28 -6.58
C LYS A 165 4.51 -16.39 -6.26
N ILE A 166 5.06 -15.44 -5.50
CA ILE A 166 6.48 -15.42 -5.16
C ILE A 166 6.80 -16.50 -4.12
N GLU A 167 5.93 -16.72 -3.12
CA GLU A 167 6.12 -17.76 -2.11
C GLU A 167 6.24 -19.15 -2.72
N ASN A 168 5.41 -19.45 -3.72
CA ASN A 168 5.45 -20.74 -4.44
C ASN A 168 6.74 -20.94 -5.26
N PHE A 169 7.44 -19.87 -5.60
CA PHE A 169 8.68 -19.90 -6.38
C PHE A 169 9.94 -19.83 -5.51
N ALA A 170 9.95 -18.94 -4.50
CA ALA A 170 11.16 -18.58 -3.77
C ALA A 170 11.02 -18.70 -2.24
N GLY A 171 9.86 -19.12 -1.74
CA GLY A 171 9.58 -19.25 -0.32
C GLY A 171 9.08 -17.96 0.37
N GLY A 172 8.48 -18.13 1.54
CA GLY A 172 7.76 -17.07 2.23
C GLY A 172 8.60 -15.87 2.68
N PRO A 173 9.79 -16.05 3.29
CA PRO A 173 10.64 -14.90 3.67
C PRO A 173 11.06 -14.05 2.48
N PHE A 174 11.38 -14.68 1.35
CA PHE A 174 11.74 -13.97 0.13
C PHE A 174 10.51 -13.23 -0.46
N ALA A 175 9.33 -13.88 -0.44
CA ALA A 175 8.08 -13.25 -0.85
C ALA A 175 7.77 -12.00 0.00
N ALA A 176 8.00 -12.04 1.31
CA ALA A 176 7.79 -10.89 2.19
C ALA A 176 8.66 -9.70 1.79
N VAL A 177 9.94 -9.92 1.50
CA VAL A 177 10.88 -8.85 1.09
C VAL A 177 10.53 -8.31 -0.29
N ILE A 178 10.34 -9.18 -1.29
CA ILE A 178 10.05 -8.74 -2.66
C ILE A 178 8.73 -7.97 -2.75
N THR A 179 7.67 -8.47 -2.10
CA THR A 179 6.38 -7.74 -2.09
C THR A 179 6.46 -6.42 -1.34
N ALA A 180 7.33 -6.29 -0.33
CA ALA A 180 7.59 -5.03 0.36
C ALA A 180 8.31 -4.01 -0.54
N VAL A 181 9.33 -4.44 -1.28
CA VAL A 181 10.03 -3.57 -2.26
C VAL A 181 9.06 -3.12 -3.36
N LEU A 182 8.28 -4.03 -3.93
CA LEU A 182 7.25 -3.68 -4.92
C LEU A 182 6.20 -2.71 -4.35
N PHE A 183 5.83 -2.89 -3.07
CA PHE A 183 4.91 -1.99 -2.38
C PHE A 183 5.47 -0.57 -2.25
N GLY A 184 6.76 -0.44 -1.91
CA GLY A 184 7.43 0.86 -1.90
C GLY A 184 7.53 1.50 -3.30
N ILE A 185 7.86 0.71 -4.32
CA ILE A 185 7.92 1.19 -5.72
C ILE A 185 6.57 1.77 -6.16
N ALA A 186 5.45 1.12 -5.80
CA ALA A 186 4.12 1.62 -6.11
C ALA A 186 3.81 3.00 -5.48
N HIS A 187 4.58 3.42 -4.47
CA HIS A 187 4.43 4.70 -3.76
C HIS A 187 5.44 5.78 -4.21
N LEU A 188 6.29 5.49 -5.20
CA LEU A 188 7.26 6.47 -5.74
C LEU A 188 6.61 7.72 -6.33
N SER A 189 5.37 7.62 -6.81
CA SER A 189 4.61 8.76 -7.37
C SER A 189 4.41 9.93 -6.39
N TYR A 190 4.62 9.73 -5.10
CA TYR A 190 4.60 10.82 -4.10
C TYR A 190 5.83 11.73 -4.15
N GLY A 191 6.87 11.38 -4.93
CA GLY A 191 8.04 12.21 -5.17
C GLY A 191 9.02 12.34 -4.01
N LYS A 192 8.88 11.55 -2.94
CA LYS A 192 9.73 11.59 -1.75
C LYS A 192 10.37 10.24 -1.47
N GLU A 193 11.69 10.21 -1.31
CA GLU A 193 12.47 8.97 -1.15
C GLU A 193 12.33 8.37 0.26
N ILE A 194 12.38 9.20 1.31
CA ILE A 194 12.37 8.72 2.70
C ILE A 194 11.06 8.03 3.05
N PRO A 195 9.87 8.59 2.75
CA PRO A 195 8.60 7.88 2.93
C PRO A 195 8.55 6.52 2.22
N VAL A 196 9.13 6.41 1.02
CA VAL A 196 9.18 5.13 0.28
C VAL A 196 9.98 4.08 1.05
N ILE A 197 11.12 4.45 1.65
CA ILE A 197 11.92 3.55 2.50
C ILE A 197 11.10 3.09 3.71
N MET A 198 10.38 4.00 4.36
CA MET A 198 9.50 3.67 5.50
C MET A 198 8.36 2.73 5.09
N ILE A 199 7.78 2.94 3.90
CA ILE A 199 6.74 2.07 3.33
C ILE A 199 7.31 0.67 3.04
N ILE A 200 8.55 0.55 2.55
CA ILE A 200 9.22 -0.75 2.37
C ILE A 200 9.38 -1.44 3.72
N LEU A 201 9.87 -0.75 4.76
CA LEU A 201 10.03 -1.32 6.10
C LEU A 201 8.71 -1.81 6.68
N MET A 202 7.65 -0.99 6.59
CA MET A 202 6.29 -1.41 6.92
C MET A 202 5.90 -2.65 6.13
N GLY A 203 6.16 -2.63 4.82
CA GLY A 203 5.88 -3.71 3.89
C GLY A 203 6.51 -5.04 4.29
N VAL A 204 7.76 -5.03 4.80
CA VAL A 204 8.44 -6.24 5.30
C VAL A 204 7.72 -6.81 6.51
N VAL A 205 7.30 -5.96 7.47
CA VAL A 205 6.55 -6.41 8.64
C VAL A 205 5.21 -7.02 8.24
N LEU A 206 4.47 -6.35 7.34
CA LEU A 206 3.18 -6.84 6.82
C LEU A 206 3.33 -8.18 6.07
N GLY A 207 4.36 -8.32 5.24
CA GLY A 207 4.66 -9.58 4.56
C GLY A 207 5.06 -10.70 5.52
N TYR A 208 5.89 -10.39 6.51
CA TYR A 208 6.34 -11.34 7.51
C TYR A 208 5.20 -11.87 8.39
N ILE A 209 4.28 -10.99 8.82
CA ILE A 209 3.15 -11.41 9.65
C ILE A 209 2.20 -12.33 8.88
N VAL A 210 1.93 -12.07 7.58
CA VAL A 210 1.14 -12.98 6.74
C VAL A 210 1.85 -14.33 6.57
N TYR A 211 3.18 -14.31 6.38
CA TYR A 211 3.98 -15.54 6.34
C TYR A 211 3.82 -16.40 7.61
N LYS A 212 3.84 -15.75 8.77
CA LYS A 212 3.76 -16.44 10.08
C LYS A 212 2.34 -16.87 10.44
N THR A 213 1.35 -16.02 10.22
CA THR A 213 -0.04 -16.29 10.63
C THR A 213 -0.83 -17.08 9.60
N ARG A 214 -0.39 -17.08 8.34
CA ARG A 214 -1.12 -17.65 7.20
C ARG A 214 -2.53 -17.04 7.06
N ASN A 215 -2.71 -15.82 7.54
CA ASN A 215 -3.99 -15.15 7.56
C ASN A 215 -3.83 -13.68 7.14
N LEU A 216 -4.51 -13.27 6.06
CA LEU A 216 -4.43 -11.92 5.49
C LEU A 216 -4.99 -10.85 6.44
N TYR A 217 -5.94 -11.21 7.30
CA TYR A 217 -6.48 -10.26 8.28
C TYR A 217 -5.41 -9.69 9.21
N SER A 218 -4.33 -10.43 9.47
CA SER A 218 -3.25 -9.92 10.32
C SER A 218 -2.54 -8.71 9.72
N SER A 219 -2.20 -8.73 8.43
CA SER A 219 -1.60 -7.58 7.75
C SER A 219 -2.62 -6.48 7.48
N LEU A 220 -3.83 -6.82 7.11
CA LEU A 220 -4.90 -5.86 6.87
C LEU A 220 -5.20 -5.02 8.11
N ILE A 221 -5.34 -5.66 9.27
CA ILE A 221 -5.56 -4.98 10.55
C ILE A 221 -4.35 -4.11 10.91
N ALA A 222 -3.13 -4.66 10.78
CA ALA A 222 -1.91 -3.90 11.05
C ALA A 222 -1.83 -2.64 10.20
N HIS A 223 -2.12 -2.74 8.90
CA HIS A 223 -2.06 -1.66 7.95
C HIS A 223 -3.13 -0.59 8.23
N ILE A 224 -4.40 -0.99 8.40
CA ILE A 224 -5.49 -0.05 8.72
C ILE A 224 -5.23 0.68 10.03
N VAL A 225 -4.86 -0.06 11.10
CA VAL A 225 -4.59 0.55 12.42
C VAL A 225 -3.42 1.52 12.34
N PHE A 226 -2.33 1.15 11.66
CA PHE A 226 -1.20 2.05 11.45
C PHE A 226 -1.61 3.33 10.71
N ASN A 227 -2.27 3.19 9.55
CA ASN A 227 -2.70 4.33 8.74
C ASN A 227 -3.66 5.25 9.53
N MET A 228 -4.71 4.69 10.12
CA MET A 228 -5.69 5.47 10.88
C MET A 228 -5.06 6.21 12.05
N THR A 229 -4.14 5.56 12.78
CA THR A 229 -3.42 6.19 13.89
C THR A 229 -2.53 7.32 13.39
N SER A 230 -1.73 7.09 12.36
CA SER A 230 -0.82 8.08 11.80
C SER A 230 -1.56 9.32 11.28
N PHE A 231 -2.64 9.12 10.52
CA PHE A 231 -3.44 10.23 10.02
C PHE A 231 -4.22 10.97 11.11
N THR A 232 -4.71 10.26 12.13
CA THR A 232 -5.36 10.92 13.29
C THR A 232 -4.37 11.80 14.04
N LEU A 233 -3.15 11.32 14.28
CA LEU A 233 -2.11 12.10 14.95
C LEU A 233 -1.68 13.31 14.11
N ALA A 234 -1.54 13.14 12.80
CA ALA A 234 -1.24 14.25 11.89
C ALA A 234 -2.36 15.32 11.92
N TYR A 235 -3.63 14.90 11.88
CA TYR A 235 -4.78 15.79 11.99
C TYR A 235 -4.77 16.58 13.29
N LEU A 236 -4.65 15.89 14.43
CA LEU A 236 -4.63 16.53 15.75
C LEU A 236 -3.43 17.47 15.92
N GLY A 237 -2.26 17.07 15.42
CA GLY A 237 -1.06 17.93 15.45
C GLY A 237 -1.26 19.23 14.68
N MET A 238 -1.90 19.19 13.52
CA MET A 238 -2.19 20.39 12.74
C MET A 238 -3.24 21.30 13.40
N GLU A 239 -4.28 20.74 14.00
CA GLU A 239 -5.28 21.55 14.72
C GLU A 239 -4.66 22.27 15.92
N LEU A 240 -3.81 21.58 16.70
CA LEU A 240 -3.07 22.19 17.81
C LEU A 240 -2.16 23.34 17.35
N LEU A 241 -1.47 23.18 16.21
CA LEU A 241 -0.61 24.24 15.65
C LEU A 241 -1.43 25.46 15.21
N LYS A 242 -2.61 25.26 14.62
CA LYS A 242 -3.52 26.38 14.26
C LYS A 242 -3.99 27.14 15.49
N GLU A 243 -4.44 26.43 16.55
CA GLU A 243 -4.87 27.05 17.80
C GLU A 243 -3.75 27.85 18.44
N THR A 244 -2.52 27.30 18.46
CA THR A 244 -1.36 27.99 19.05
C THR A 244 -0.99 29.24 18.26
N ALA A 245 -1.08 29.20 16.92
CA ALA A 245 -0.80 30.37 16.06
C ALA A 245 -1.86 31.48 16.17
N LEU A 246 -3.07 31.18 16.66
CA LEU A 246 -4.13 32.18 16.91
C LEU A 246 -3.99 32.88 18.27
N ILE A 247 -3.17 32.33 19.17
CA ILE A 247 -2.96 32.84 20.53
C ILE A 247 -1.71 33.74 20.60
N LEU A 248 -0.79 33.63 19.64
CA LEU A 248 0.44 34.43 19.51
C LEU A 248 0.26 35.59 18.54
#